data_41abdc911d4b047aeec65d9b14d3ce16
#
_entry.id   41abdc911d4b047aeec65d9b14d3ce16
#
_cell.length_a   1.000
_cell.length_b   1.000
_cell.length_c   1.000
_cell.angle_alpha   90.00
_cell.angle_beta   90.00
_cell.angle_gamma   90.00
#
_symmetry.space_group_name_H-M   'P 1'
#
loop_
_entity.id
_entity.type
_entity.pdbx_description
1 polymer ?
#
loop_
_entity_poly.entity_id
_entity_poly.type
_entity_poly.pdbx_seq_one_letter_code
_entity_poly.pdbx_strand_id
1 'polypeptide(L)'
;VESFKSTLDEVREADLLLHVVDISHPSFEDHVASVEKILGEINASDKPCVMVFNKIDSYDPEVIDDDDLITEKTKAHYTLEDWKQTWMNKEKGEAIFISALKKNNLEEFKKIVYDKVKELHIKRFPYNHFLYEDYQ
;
A
#
# COMPACT_ATOMS: atom_id res chain seq x y z
N VAL A 1 -16.48 13.92 -14.78
CA VAL A 1 -16.08 14.80 -13.68
C VAL A 1 -16.94 14.57 -12.44
N GLU A 2 -18.27 14.46 -12.58
CA GLU A 2 -19.15 14.18 -11.45
C GLU A 2 -18.91 12.79 -10.84
N SER A 3 -18.65 11.79 -11.67
CA SER A 3 -18.34 10.43 -11.19
C SER A 3 -17.04 10.40 -10.39
N PHE A 4 -16.05 11.15 -10.80
CA PHE A 4 -14.80 11.29 -10.08
C PHE A 4 -15.00 12.01 -8.74
N LYS A 5 -15.81 13.03 -8.71
CA LYS A 5 -16.15 13.76 -7.49
C LYS A 5 -16.83 12.84 -6.47
N SER A 6 -17.78 12.01 -6.90
CA SER A 6 -18.43 11.04 -6.01
C SER A 6 -17.42 10.06 -5.39
N THR A 7 -16.46 9.59 -6.17
CA THR A 7 -15.39 8.74 -5.68
C THR A 7 -14.55 9.45 -4.62
N LEU A 8 -14.23 10.73 -4.82
CA LEU A 8 -13.48 11.52 -3.85
C LEU A 8 -14.28 11.76 -2.56
N ASP A 9 -15.59 11.92 -2.66
CA ASP A 9 -16.44 12.06 -1.48
C ASP A 9 -16.44 10.77 -0.64
N GLU A 10 -16.45 9.60 -1.29
CA GLU A 10 -16.32 8.32 -0.60
C GLU A 10 -14.98 8.20 0.12
N VAL A 11 -13.90 8.66 -0.50
CA VAL A 11 -12.56 8.66 0.13
C VAL A 11 -12.57 9.54 1.38
N ARG A 12 -13.19 10.72 1.33
CA ARG A 12 -13.28 11.61 2.50
C ARG A 12 -14.03 10.97 3.67
N GLU A 13 -15.02 10.16 3.39
CA GLU A 13 -15.87 9.52 4.40
C GLU A 13 -15.27 8.22 4.94
N ALA A 14 -14.27 7.66 4.27
CA ALA A 14 -13.66 6.41 4.68
C ALA A 14 -12.88 6.56 5.99
N ASP A 15 -12.91 5.52 6.81
CA ASP A 15 -12.14 5.43 8.04
C ASP A 15 -10.76 4.81 7.81
N LEU A 16 -10.60 4.04 6.75
CA LEU A 16 -9.36 3.39 6.35
C LEU A 16 -9.26 3.41 4.83
N LEU A 17 -8.08 3.72 4.32
CA LEU A 17 -7.79 3.71 2.90
C LEU A 17 -6.85 2.55 2.55
N LEU A 18 -7.16 1.86 1.48
CA LEU A 18 -6.24 0.90 0.88
C LEU A 18 -5.74 1.49 -0.43
N HIS A 19 -4.47 1.84 -0.46
CA HIS A 19 -3.84 2.40 -1.66
C HIS A 19 -3.20 1.25 -2.45
N VAL A 20 -3.90 0.76 -3.46
CA VAL A 20 -3.44 -0.37 -4.27
C VAL A 20 -2.63 0.14 -5.46
N VAL A 21 -1.41 -0.34 -5.58
CA VAL A 21 -0.44 0.11 -6.60
C VAL A 21 0.07 -1.10 -7.38
N ASP A 22 0.16 -0.95 -8.70
CA ASP A 22 0.78 -1.95 -9.57
C ASP A 22 2.30 -1.75 -9.58
N ILE A 23 3.03 -2.57 -8.80
CA ILE A 23 4.48 -2.45 -8.69
C ILE A 23 5.21 -2.86 -9.98
N SER A 24 4.54 -3.61 -10.86
CA SER A 24 5.13 -3.99 -12.15
C SER A 24 5.18 -2.85 -13.16
N HIS A 25 4.43 -1.77 -12.92
CA HIS A 25 4.43 -0.61 -13.78
C HIS A 25 5.70 0.24 -13.56
N PRO A 26 6.41 0.65 -14.64
CA PRO A 26 7.67 1.41 -14.47
C PRO A 26 7.49 2.74 -13.75
N SER A 27 6.31 3.34 -13.80
CA SER A 27 6.01 4.63 -13.18
C SER A 27 5.18 4.50 -11.91
N PHE A 28 5.25 3.37 -11.20
CA PHE A 28 4.39 3.17 -10.04
C PHE A 28 4.61 4.22 -8.94
N GLU A 29 5.84 4.71 -8.78
CA GLU A 29 6.12 5.78 -7.81
C GLU A 29 5.41 7.08 -8.15
N ASP A 30 5.32 7.40 -9.44
CA ASP A 30 4.59 8.59 -9.90
C ASP A 30 3.10 8.44 -9.62
N HIS A 31 2.57 7.23 -9.76
CA HIS A 31 1.17 6.94 -9.41
C HIS A 31 0.93 7.13 -7.92
N VAL A 32 1.85 6.68 -7.07
CA VAL A 32 1.76 6.89 -5.62
C VAL A 32 1.74 8.39 -5.30
N ALA A 33 2.68 9.14 -5.87
CA ALA A 33 2.78 10.58 -5.63
C ALA A 33 1.52 11.33 -6.09
N SER A 34 0.95 10.93 -7.23
CA SER A 34 -0.28 11.53 -7.74
C SER A 34 -1.46 11.34 -6.80
N VAL A 35 -1.61 10.13 -6.25
CA VAL A 35 -2.68 9.83 -5.28
C VAL A 35 -2.46 10.60 -3.98
N GLU A 36 -1.23 10.65 -3.48
CA GLU A 36 -0.92 11.42 -2.27
C GLU A 36 -1.26 12.90 -2.42
N LYS A 37 -0.99 13.46 -3.60
CA LYS A 37 -1.34 14.84 -3.92
C LYS A 37 -2.86 15.06 -3.88
N ILE A 38 -3.61 14.17 -4.51
CA ILE A 38 -5.07 14.24 -4.50
C ILE A 38 -5.63 14.15 -3.08
N LEU A 39 -5.10 13.22 -2.27
CA LEU A 39 -5.51 13.09 -0.88
C LEU A 39 -5.26 14.37 -0.09
N GLY A 40 -4.14 15.05 -0.35
CA GLY A 40 -3.86 16.35 0.26
C GLY A 40 -4.86 17.42 -0.15
N GLU A 41 -5.24 17.45 -1.44
CA GLU A 41 -6.18 18.43 -1.97
C GLU A 41 -7.60 18.29 -1.37
N ILE A 42 -8.00 17.07 -1.00
CA ILE A 42 -9.31 16.81 -0.39
C ILE A 42 -9.25 16.68 1.13
N ASN A 43 -8.13 17.03 1.75
CA ASN A 43 -7.92 16.96 3.20
C ASN A 43 -8.07 15.54 3.78
N ALA A 44 -7.64 14.54 3.04
CA ALA A 44 -7.71 13.13 3.45
C ALA A 44 -6.32 12.51 3.69
N SER A 45 -5.25 13.29 3.67
CA SER A 45 -3.89 12.77 3.81
C SER A 45 -3.56 12.26 5.21
N ASP A 46 -4.34 12.64 6.22
CA ASP A 46 -4.17 12.20 7.60
C ASP A 46 -4.94 10.91 7.94
N LYS A 47 -5.70 10.37 6.99
CA LYS A 47 -6.44 9.13 7.21
C LYS A 47 -5.50 7.92 7.29
N PRO A 48 -5.82 6.92 8.14
CA PRO A 48 -5.08 5.67 8.13
C PRO A 48 -5.08 5.03 6.74
N CYS A 49 -3.91 4.63 6.27
CA CYS A 49 -3.76 4.07 4.93
C CYS A 49 -2.82 2.87 4.95
N VAL A 50 -3.22 1.80 4.26
CA VAL A 50 -2.35 0.65 4.01
C VAL A 50 -1.95 0.68 2.54
N MET A 51 -0.64 0.68 2.29
CA MET A 51 -0.11 0.59 0.94
C MET A 51 -0.10 -0.87 0.50
N VAL A 52 -0.71 -1.16 -0.64
CA VAL A 52 -0.78 -2.52 -1.18
C VAL A 52 -0.09 -2.54 -2.53
N PHE A 53 1.12 -3.10 -2.57
CA PHE A 53 1.86 -3.26 -3.82
C PHE A 53 1.49 -4.60 -4.43
N ASN A 54 0.65 -4.55 -5.47
CA ASN A 54 0.15 -5.72 -6.15
C ASN A 54 1.01 -6.06 -7.38
N LYS A 55 0.83 -7.25 -7.89
CA LYS A 55 1.50 -7.78 -9.08
C LYS A 55 3.00 -8.01 -8.89
N ILE A 56 3.40 -8.45 -7.70
CA ILE A 56 4.80 -8.82 -7.45
C ILE A 56 5.27 -9.95 -8.36
N ASP A 57 4.35 -10.79 -8.86
CA ASP A 57 4.63 -11.87 -9.81
C ASP A 57 5.09 -11.34 -11.18
N SER A 58 4.71 -10.11 -11.52
CA SER A 58 5.06 -9.46 -12.79
C SER A 58 6.16 -8.41 -12.64
N TYR A 59 6.66 -8.20 -11.41
CA TYR A 59 7.72 -7.24 -11.17
C TYR A 59 9.06 -7.80 -11.65
N ASP A 60 9.70 -7.08 -12.57
CA ASP A 60 10.95 -7.51 -13.20
C ASP A 60 11.93 -6.34 -13.24
N PRO A 61 12.76 -6.19 -12.19
CA PRO A 61 13.74 -5.11 -12.16
C PRO A 61 14.89 -5.37 -13.14
N GLU A 62 15.56 -4.31 -13.56
CA GLU A 62 16.80 -4.44 -14.31
C GLU A 62 17.88 -5.03 -13.38
N VAL A 63 18.70 -5.92 -13.94
CA VAL A 63 19.77 -6.60 -13.19
C VAL A 63 21.12 -6.04 -13.60
N ILE A 64 21.93 -5.71 -12.59
CA ILE A 64 23.32 -5.33 -12.80
C ILE A 64 24.15 -6.62 -12.75
N ASP A 65 24.94 -6.89 -13.80
CA ASP A 65 25.83 -8.06 -13.83
C ASP A 65 26.89 -7.95 -12.74
N ASP A 66 27.26 -9.09 -12.14
CA ASP A 66 28.29 -9.13 -11.10
C ASP A 66 29.64 -8.58 -11.57
N ASP A 67 29.92 -8.69 -12.87
CA ASP A 67 31.14 -8.18 -13.50
C ASP A 67 31.10 -6.69 -13.85
N ASP A 68 29.92 -6.07 -13.73
CA ASP A 68 29.75 -4.66 -14.02
C ASP A 68 30.06 -3.81 -12.79
N LEU A 69 31.25 -3.21 -12.81
CA LEU A 69 31.74 -2.34 -11.75
C LEU A 69 31.46 -0.86 -11.99
N ILE A 70 30.84 -0.53 -13.11
CA ILE A 70 30.67 0.87 -13.57
C ILE A 70 29.24 1.33 -13.35
N THR A 71 28.25 0.47 -13.57
CA THR A 71 26.83 0.84 -13.45
C THR A 71 26.45 1.06 -11.99
N GLU A 72 25.97 2.25 -11.69
CA GLU A 72 25.47 2.58 -10.37
C GLU A 72 24.05 2.02 -10.19
N LYS A 73 23.76 1.51 -8.99
CA LYS A 73 22.43 1.00 -8.64
C LYS A 73 21.44 2.17 -8.56
N THR A 74 20.43 2.14 -9.42
CA THR A 74 19.30 3.08 -9.39
C THR A 74 18.03 2.35 -8.96
N LYS A 75 16.92 3.09 -8.82
CA LYS A 75 15.63 2.50 -8.48
C LYS A 75 15.15 1.47 -9.50
N ALA A 76 15.57 1.57 -10.78
CA ALA A 76 15.25 0.56 -11.78
C ALA A 76 15.85 -0.81 -11.48
N HIS A 77 16.89 -0.86 -10.66
CA HIS A 77 17.57 -2.09 -10.25
C HIS A 77 17.07 -2.63 -8.92
N TYR A 78 16.14 -1.95 -8.24
CA TYR A 78 15.66 -2.38 -6.93
C TYR A 78 14.90 -3.70 -7.03
N THR A 79 15.26 -4.65 -6.17
CA THR A 79 14.49 -5.88 -5.98
C THR A 79 13.26 -5.59 -5.12
N LEU A 80 12.36 -6.58 -5.01
CA LEU A 80 11.23 -6.46 -4.08
C LEU A 80 11.72 -6.24 -2.65
N GLU A 81 12.80 -6.88 -2.25
CA GLU A 81 13.37 -6.70 -0.91
C GLU A 81 13.85 -5.26 -0.71
N ASP A 82 14.50 -4.67 -1.72
CA ASP A 82 14.93 -3.27 -1.67
C ASP A 82 13.73 -2.33 -1.47
N TRP A 83 12.64 -2.56 -2.20
CA TRP A 83 11.41 -1.78 -2.05
C TRP A 83 10.75 -1.97 -0.69
N LYS A 84 10.74 -3.20 -0.18
CA LYS A 84 10.22 -3.46 1.17
C LYS A 84 10.98 -2.67 2.21
N GLN A 85 12.32 -2.66 2.15
CA GLN A 85 13.14 -1.87 3.06
C GLN A 85 12.85 -0.38 2.94
N THR A 86 12.72 0.12 1.71
CA THR A 86 12.41 1.53 1.46
C THR A 86 11.09 1.94 2.11
N TRP A 87 10.04 1.13 1.95
CA TRP A 87 8.71 1.44 2.48
C TRP A 87 8.58 1.16 3.98
N MET A 88 9.33 0.20 4.52
CA MET A 88 9.38 -0.03 5.97
C MET A 88 10.00 1.13 6.73
N ASN A 89 10.91 1.86 6.10
CA ASN A 89 11.56 3.01 6.71
C ASN A 89 10.76 4.30 6.62
N LYS A 90 9.63 4.28 5.93
CA LYS A 90 8.73 5.45 5.88
C LYS A 90 7.80 5.43 7.08
N GLU A 91 7.62 6.57 7.71
CA GLU A 91 6.85 6.70 8.94
C GLU A 91 5.33 6.59 8.75
N LYS A 92 4.84 6.50 7.52
CA LYS A 92 3.41 6.56 7.23
C LYS A 92 2.84 5.17 6.94
N GLY A 93 2.23 4.58 7.97
CA GLY A 93 1.37 3.43 7.79
C GLY A 93 2.10 2.13 7.44
N GLU A 94 1.33 1.13 7.08
CA GLU A 94 1.83 -0.18 6.73
C GLU A 94 1.87 -0.37 5.22
N ALA A 95 2.80 -1.19 4.76
CA ALA A 95 2.91 -1.57 3.37
C ALA A 95 2.99 -3.08 3.26
N ILE A 96 2.30 -3.64 2.28
CA ILE A 96 2.36 -5.07 2.00
C ILE A 96 2.51 -5.31 0.50
N PHE A 97 3.26 -6.34 0.16
CA PHE A 97 3.56 -6.72 -1.22
C PHE A 97 2.87 -8.03 -1.53
N ILE A 98 1.96 -8.02 -2.50
CA ILE A 98 1.11 -9.17 -2.83
C ILE A 98 1.10 -9.49 -4.32
N SER A 99 0.63 -10.69 -4.65
CA SER A 99 0.11 -11.01 -5.97
C SER A 99 -1.30 -11.55 -5.81
N ALA A 100 -2.29 -10.75 -6.17
CA ALA A 100 -3.69 -11.19 -6.13
C ALA A 100 -3.92 -12.34 -7.12
N LEU A 101 -3.30 -12.29 -8.29
CA LEU A 101 -3.42 -13.33 -9.31
C LEU A 101 -2.86 -14.68 -8.83
N LYS A 102 -1.67 -14.68 -8.23
CA LYS A 102 -1.00 -15.88 -7.73
C LYS A 102 -1.35 -16.21 -6.29
N LYS A 103 -2.16 -15.38 -5.63
CA LYS A 103 -2.56 -15.51 -4.23
C LYS A 103 -1.39 -15.47 -3.24
N ASN A 104 -0.31 -14.77 -3.60
CA ASN A 104 0.85 -14.60 -2.72
C ASN A 104 0.57 -13.53 -1.66
N ASN A 105 0.81 -13.86 -0.41
CA ASN A 105 0.67 -12.97 0.75
C ASN A 105 -0.77 -12.46 1.01
N LEU A 106 -1.79 -13.08 0.42
CA LEU A 106 -3.17 -12.66 0.63
C LEU A 106 -3.65 -12.86 2.06
N GLU A 107 -3.23 -13.94 2.72
CA GLU A 107 -3.62 -14.19 4.12
C GLU A 107 -3.02 -13.14 5.05
N GLU A 108 -1.76 -12.76 4.83
CA GLU A 108 -1.12 -11.67 5.56
C GLU A 108 -1.82 -10.34 5.31
N PHE A 109 -2.20 -10.07 4.06
CA PHE A 109 -2.97 -8.88 3.70
C PHE A 109 -4.31 -8.82 4.43
N LYS A 110 -5.06 -9.93 4.41
CA LYS A 110 -6.35 -10.02 5.11
C LYS A 110 -6.19 -9.77 6.60
N LYS A 111 -5.15 -10.31 7.21
CA LYS A 111 -4.87 -10.11 8.63
C LYS A 111 -4.58 -8.64 8.94
N ILE A 112 -3.75 -7.98 8.13
CA ILE A 112 -3.41 -6.57 8.31
C ILE A 112 -4.66 -5.71 8.23
N VAL A 113 -5.50 -5.93 7.22
CA VAL A 113 -6.74 -5.16 7.05
C VAL A 113 -7.70 -5.42 8.21
N TYR A 114 -7.86 -6.68 8.60
CA TYR A 114 -8.73 -7.04 9.72
C TYR A 114 -8.28 -6.35 11.01
N ASP A 115 -6.98 -6.42 11.31
CA ASP A 115 -6.43 -5.82 12.53
C ASP A 115 -6.60 -4.30 12.53
N LYS A 116 -6.41 -3.65 11.38
CA LYS A 116 -6.62 -2.20 11.25
C LYS A 116 -8.08 -1.81 11.43
N VAL A 117 -9.00 -2.54 10.83
CA VAL A 117 -10.43 -2.27 10.98
C VAL A 117 -10.87 -2.49 12.41
N LYS A 118 -10.40 -3.57 13.03
CA LYS A 118 -10.67 -3.87 14.44
C LYS A 118 -10.19 -2.74 15.35
N GLU A 119 -8.95 -2.30 15.16
CA GLU A 119 -8.35 -1.21 15.93
C GLU A 119 -9.16 0.08 15.81
N LEU A 120 -9.53 0.46 14.60
CA LEU A 120 -10.31 1.67 14.35
C LEU A 120 -11.71 1.56 14.94
N HIS A 121 -12.34 0.40 14.85
CA HIS A 121 -13.67 0.17 15.41
C HIS A 121 -13.65 0.23 16.93
N ILE A 122 -12.67 -0.41 17.58
CA ILE A 122 -12.51 -0.38 19.03
C ILE A 122 -12.28 1.04 19.52
N LYS A 123 -11.46 1.81 18.83
CA LYS A 123 -11.18 3.19 19.16
C LYS A 123 -12.44 4.06 19.09
N ARG A 124 -13.30 3.82 18.09
CA ARG A 124 -14.53 4.55 17.87
C ARG A 124 -15.65 4.09 18.80
N PHE A 125 -15.69 2.79 19.09
CA PHE A 125 -16.72 2.14 19.93
C PHE A 125 -16.06 1.27 21.00
N PRO A 126 -15.47 1.86 22.06
CA PRO A 126 -14.66 1.12 23.04
C PRO A 126 -15.41 -0.01 23.75
N TYR A 127 -16.73 0.11 23.86
CA TYR A 127 -17.57 -0.87 24.57
C TYR A 127 -17.93 -2.09 23.73
N ASN A 128 -17.55 -2.12 22.46
CA ASN A 128 -17.90 -3.17 21.51
C ASN A 128 -16.69 -4.00 21.05
N HIS A 129 -15.57 -3.94 21.77
CA HIS A 129 -14.37 -4.66 21.37
C HIS A 129 -14.53 -6.19 21.38
N PHE A 130 -15.48 -6.69 22.18
CA PHE A 130 -15.79 -8.12 22.25
C PHE A 130 -16.40 -8.69 20.95
N LEU A 131 -16.84 -7.83 20.05
CA LEU A 131 -17.40 -8.26 18.76
C LEU A 131 -16.35 -8.85 17.81
N TYR A 132 -15.08 -8.63 18.10
CA TYR A 132 -13.99 -9.08 17.25
C TYR A 132 -13.22 -10.20 17.93
N GLU A 133 -13.07 -11.31 17.21
CA GLU A 133 -12.18 -12.39 17.61
C GLU A 133 -10.81 -12.19 16.98
N ASP A 134 -9.79 -12.83 17.58
CA ASP A 134 -8.45 -12.77 16.99
C ASP A 134 -8.46 -13.51 15.64
N TYR A 135 -7.86 -12.90 14.64
CA TYR A 135 -7.74 -13.50 13.32
C TYR A 135 -6.65 -14.56 13.34
N GLN A 136 -7.03 -15.77 12.95
CA GLN A 136 -6.12 -16.92 12.90
C GLN A 136 -5.76 -17.32 11.48
#